data_8bb6d4417fe477edd176c5b75fcec33e
#
_entry.id   8bb6d4417fe477edd176c5b75fcec33e
#
_cell.length_a   1.000
_cell.length_b   1.000
_cell.length_c   1.000
_cell.angle_alpha   90.00
_cell.angle_beta   90.00
_cell.angle_gamma   90.00
#
_symmetry.space_group_name_H-M   'P 1'
#
loop_
_entity.id
_entity.type
_entity.pdbx_description
1 polymer ?
#
loop_
_entity_poly.entity_id
_entity_poly.type
_entity_poly.pdbx_seq_one_letter_code
_entity_poly.pdbx_strand_id
1 'polypeptide(L)'
;MEKNMNTLREELLQELPEFERKTKQFIQKEISMKEYKGYSGGFGSYAQRGGEAFMLRLRMNQGRITKEKLEFIIDQCQEHGIVRTHCTTCQTVQLHDVRPEALTPIMKEALERDIVTRGGGGDYPRNVMCSVLSGLDPEEAFDVYPYAKTAGEYLLSIVNKYSLPRKLKVAFSNSKANEVHANFRDLGFIANADHTFDVYCCGGLGNNPMMGVKVGDHIDPKDILYYINTMVLMFMEHGDYQNRAKARSRYLQMSLGKDRIVEEFHEKVELAKKYLDHDVHVEDVVIQKEGKELDVIPDRVIKQKQSGLYAVKYHPLCGNMSLDKWKELYDVVQDM
;
A
#
# COMPACT_ATOMS: atom_id res chain seq x y z
N MET A 1 -17.60 12.14 -2.45
CA MET A 1 -18.40 11.09 -3.12
C MET A 1 -17.46 9.93 -3.44
N GLU A 2 -17.48 8.94 -2.59
CA GLU A 2 -16.65 7.74 -2.75
C GLU A 2 -17.09 6.99 -4.01
N LYS A 3 -16.15 6.73 -4.92
CA LYS A 3 -16.38 5.72 -5.93
C LYS A 3 -16.58 4.40 -5.19
N ASN A 4 -17.77 3.84 -5.27
CA ASN A 4 -18.03 2.51 -4.76
C ASN A 4 -16.96 1.57 -5.36
N MET A 5 -16.37 0.70 -4.58
CA MET A 5 -15.36 -0.28 -5.03
C MET A 5 -15.85 -1.10 -6.24
N ASN A 6 -17.16 -1.32 -6.36
CA ASN A 6 -17.76 -1.97 -7.54
C ASN A 6 -17.57 -1.14 -8.82
N THR A 7 -17.79 0.17 -8.76
CA THR A 7 -17.56 1.07 -9.90
C THR A 7 -16.08 1.11 -10.28
N LEU A 8 -15.17 1.14 -9.29
CA LEU A 8 -13.74 1.08 -9.55
C LEU A 8 -13.35 -0.25 -10.22
N ARG A 9 -13.89 -1.38 -9.74
CA ARG A 9 -13.66 -2.70 -10.33
C ARG A 9 -14.08 -2.73 -11.81
N GLU A 10 -15.28 -2.25 -12.12
CA GLU A 10 -15.78 -2.18 -13.50
C GLU A 10 -14.85 -1.34 -14.41
N GLU A 11 -14.42 -0.16 -13.94
CA GLU A 11 -13.47 0.68 -14.68
C GLU A 11 -12.13 -0.05 -14.92
N LEU A 12 -11.59 -0.69 -13.89
CA LEU A 12 -10.33 -1.42 -14.00
C LEU A 12 -10.44 -2.62 -14.95
N LEU A 13 -11.58 -3.32 -14.96
CA LEU A 13 -11.84 -4.39 -15.94
C LEU A 13 -11.88 -3.87 -17.37
N GLN A 14 -12.44 -2.68 -17.60
CA GLN A 14 -12.47 -2.05 -18.94
C GLN A 14 -11.08 -1.64 -19.45
N GLU A 15 -10.10 -1.45 -18.58
CA GLU A 15 -8.72 -1.12 -18.95
C GLU A 15 -7.90 -2.36 -19.41
N LEU A 16 -8.30 -3.58 -19.02
CA LEU A 16 -7.53 -4.81 -19.26
C LEU A 16 -7.34 -5.16 -20.74
N PRO A 17 -8.33 -4.99 -21.64
CA PRO A 17 -8.13 -5.26 -23.08
C PRO A 17 -7.01 -4.41 -23.68
N GLU A 18 -6.90 -3.15 -23.30
CA GLU A 18 -5.83 -2.28 -23.78
C GLU A 18 -4.47 -2.68 -23.18
N PHE A 19 -4.45 -3.07 -21.92
CA PHE A 19 -3.25 -3.62 -21.30
C PHE A 19 -2.75 -4.88 -22.03
N GLU A 20 -3.65 -5.80 -22.35
CA GLU A 20 -3.32 -7.01 -23.12
C GLU A 20 -2.79 -6.66 -24.52
N ARG A 21 -3.44 -5.74 -25.22
CA ARG A 21 -3.01 -5.26 -26.54
C ARG A 21 -1.58 -4.67 -26.48
N LYS A 22 -1.29 -3.81 -25.51
CA LYS A 22 0.05 -3.22 -25.31
C LYS A 22 1.08 -4.27 -24.93
N THR A 23 0.70 -5.28 -24.16
CA THR A 23 1.58 -6.41 -23.81
C THR A 23 1.94 -7.22 -25.07
N LYS A 24 0.98 -7.52 -25.94
CA LYS A 24 1.21 -8.18 -27.24
C LYS A 24 2.14 -7.36 -28.15
N GLN A 25 1.91 -6.06 -28.26
CA GLN A 25 2.80 -5.18 -29.04
C GLN A 25 4.25 -5.18 -28.52
N PHE A 26 4.41 -5.21 -27.19
CA PHE A 26 5.74 -5.29 -26.59
C PHE A 26 6.44 -6.62 -26.94
N ILE A 27 5.73 -7.75 -26.84
CA ILE A 27 6.28 -9.07 -27.15
C ILE A 27 6.66 -9.16 -28.65
N GLN A 28 5.84 -8.59 -29.52
CA GLN A 28 6.07 -8.51 -30.97
C GLN A 28 7.15 -7.48 -31.35
N LYS A 29 7.73 -6.77 -30.35
CA LYS A 29 8.75 -5.72 -30.52
C LYS A 29 8.25 -4.51 -31.33
N GLU A 30 6.94 -4.28 -31.35
CA GLU A 30 6.33 -3.08 -31.98
C GLU A 30 6.53 -1.84 -31.13
N ILE A 31 6.63 -2.00 -29.80
CA ILE A 31 6.93 -0.92 -28.85
C ILE A 31 8.17 -1.25 -28.03
N SER A 32 8.88 -0.21 -27.63
CA SER A 32 10.12 -0.34 -26.85
C SER A 32 9.86 -0.74 -25.39
N MET A 33 10.88 -1.34 -24.74
CA MET A 33 10.87 -1.61 -23.30
C MET A 33 10.56 -0.37 -22.46
N LYS A 34 11.08 0.79 -22.86
CA LYS A 34 10.84 2.06 -22.16
C LYS A 34 9.38 2.50 -22.25
N GLU A 35 8.79 2.39 -23.42
CA GLU A 35 7.39 2.72 -23.66
C GLU A 35 6.48 1.76 -22.90
N TYR A 36 6.67 0.47 -23.06
CA TYR A 36 5.91 -0.55 -22.34
C TYR A 36 5.98 -0.36 -20.82
N LYS A 37 7.18 -0.16 -20.27
CA LYS A 37 7.37 0.10 -18.83
C LYS A 37 6.64 1.35 -18.35
N GLY A 38 6.58 2.40 -19.16
CA GLY A 38 5.84 3.63 -18.86
C GLY A 38 4.35 3.35 -18.68
N TYR A 39 3.81 2.48 -19.51
CA TYR A 39 2.41 2.08 -19.48
C TYR A 39 2.12 0.99 -18.43
N SER A 40 2.78 -0.16 -18.54
CA SER A 40 2.50 -1.35 -17.71
C SER A 40 2.78 -1.14 -16.22
N GLY A 41 3.70 -0.24 -15.90
CA GLY A 41 4.01 0.11 -14.52
C GLY A 41 2.79 0.59 -13.74
N GLY A 42 1.87 1.32 -14.39
CA GLY A 42 0.61 1.75 -13.79
C GLY A 42 -0.31 0.60 -13.40
N PHE A 43 -0.22 -0.53 -14.12
CA PHE A 43 -0.96 -1.76 -13.83
C PHE A 43 -0.24 -2.68 -12.81
N GLY A 44 0.89 -2.23 -12.25
CA GLY A 44 1.69 -3.03 -11.33
C GLY A 44 2.53 -4.11 -12.00
N SER A 45 2.60 -4.12 -13.34
CA SER A 45 3.32 -5.08 -14.13
C SER A 45 4.61 -4.50 -14.72
N TYR A 46 5.67 -5.30 -14.74
CA TYR A 46 6.94 -4.94 -15.36
C TYR A 46 7.55 -6.15 -16.06
N ALA A 47 7.95 -5.96 -17.31
CA ALA A 47 8.81 -6.94 -17.97
C ALA A 47 10.13 -7.07 -17.20
N GLN A 48 10.55 -8.31 -16.96
CA GLN A 48 11.81 -8.65 -16.33
C GLN A 48 12.96 -8.54 -17.34
N ARG A 49 14.19 -8.76 -16.87
CA ARG A 49 15.36 -8.69 -17.75
C ARG A 49 15.24 -9.74 -18.85
N GLY A 50 15.39 -9.34 -20.10
CA GLY A 50 15.17 -10.18 -21.28
C GLY A 50 13.81 -9.95 -21.96
N GLY A 51 12.78 -9.53 -21.22
CA GLY A 51 11.47 -9.18 -21.78
C GLY A 51 10.53 -10.37 -22.02
N GLU A 52 10.96 -11.58 -21.67
CA GLU A 52 10.19 -12.82 -21.89
C GLU A 52 9.27 -13.16 -20.71
N ALA A 53 9.64 -12.73 -19.51
CA ALA A 53 8.89 -12.95 -18.28
C ALA A 53 8.55 -11.61 -17.60
N PHE A 54 7.54 -11.63 -16.74
CA PHE A 54 7.00 -10.44 -16.12
C PHE A 54 6.92 -10.59 -14.60
N MET A 55 6.94 -9.46 -13.92
CA MET A 55 6.57 -9.34 -12.53
C MET A 55 5.21 -8.68 -12.44
N LEU A 56 4.29 -9.24 -11.67
CA LEU A 56 3.00 -8.65 -11.34
C LEU A 56 2.93 -8.37 -9.85
N ARG A 57 2.44 -7.19 -9.46
CA ARG A 57 2.32 -6.78 -8.07
C ARG A 57 0.87 -6.72 -7.64
N LEU A 58 0.53 -7.53 -6.66
CA LEU A 58 -0.76 -7.58 -6.00
C LEU A 58 -0.75 -6.60 -4.81
N ARG A 59 -1.66 -5.63 -4.80
CA ARG A 59 -1.84 -4.75 -3.65
C ARG A 59 -2.70 -5.48 -2.62
N MET A 60 -2.18 -5.61 -1.43
CA MET A 60 -2.93 -6.18 -0.30
C MET A 60 -3.45 -5.04 0.57
N ASN A 61 -4.67 -5.12 1.04
CA ASN A 61 -5.30 -4.07 1.86
C ASN A 61 -4.50 -3.89 3.15
N GLN A 62 -3.62 -2.88 3.17
CA GLN A 62 -2.69 -2.55 4.26
C GLN A 62 -1.83 -3.74 4.72
N GLY A 63 -1.51 -4.64 3.80
CA GLY A 63 -0.71 -5.85 4.06
C GLY A 63 -1.50 -7.05 4.58
N ARG A 64 -2.80 -6.92 4.84
CA ARG A 64 -3.62 -8.07 5.28
C ARG A 64 -3.91 -9.02 4.12
N ILE A 65 -3.58 -10.29 4.32
CA ILE A 65 -3.89 -11.40 3.43
C ILE A 65 -4.88 -12.29 4.18
N THR A 66 -6.15 -12.26 3.77
CA THR A 66 -7.17 -13.17 4.30
C THR A 66 -6.95 -14.60 3.78
N LYS A 67 -7.66 -15.58 4.33
CA LYS A 67 -7.58 -16.97 3.85
C LYS A 67 -7.90 -17.07 2.36
N GLU A 68 -8.94 -16.39 1.90
CA GLU A 68 -9.37 -16.35 0.50
C GLU A 68 -8.31 -15.72 -0.42
N LYS A 69 -7.61 -14.69 0.05
CA LYS A 69 -6.51 -14.05 -0.69
C LYS A 69 -5.26 -14.92 -0.71
N LEU A 70 -5.02 -15.66 0.37
CA LEU A 70 -3.92 -16.62 0.43
C LEU A 70 -4.16 -17.79 -0.53
N GLU A 71 -5.38 -18.34 -0.54
CA GLU A 71 -5.83 -19.36 -1.49
C GLU A 71 -5.67 -18.88 -2.93
N PHE A 72 -6.17 -17.68 -3.25
CA PHE A 72 -5.96 -17.07 -4.57
C PHE A 72 -4.48 -17.02 -4.98
N ILE A 73 -3.56 -16.60 -4.08
CA ILE A 73 -2.13 -16.56 -4.40
C ILE A 73 -1.61 -17.97 -4.74
N ILE A 74 -2.03 -18.98 -3.98
CA ILE A 74 -1.65 -20.38 -4.19
C ILE A 74 -2.17 -20.87 -5.54
N ASP A 75 -3.46 -20.67 -5.83
CA ASP A 75 -4.12 -21.11 -7.06
C ASP A 75 -3.46 -20.49 -8.29
N GLN A 76 -3.22 -19.17 -8.28
CA GLN A 76 -2.54 -18.49 -9.39
C GLN A 76 -1.10 -19.00 -9.59
N CYS A 77 -0.39 -19.27 -8.50
CA CYS A 77 0.94 -19.84 -8.58
C CYS A 77 0.93 -21.26 -9.16
N GLN A 78 -0.05 -22.08 -8.79
CA GLN A 78 -0.20 -23.46 -9.31
C GLN A 78 -0.61 -23.47 -10.78
N GLU A 79 -1.66 -22.75 -11.13
CA GLU A 79 -2.23 -22.71 -12.48
C GLU A 79 -1.23 -22.18 -13.51
N HIS A 80 -0.50 -21.14 -13.15
CA HIS A 80 0.42 -20.47 -14.07
C HIS A 80 1.89 -20.89 -13.89
N GLY A 81 2.20 -21.88 -13.03
CA GLY A 81 3.55 -22.37 -12.80
C GLY A 81 4.50 -21.34 -12.17
N ILE A 82 3.96 -20.43 -11.33
CA ILE A 82 4.74 -19.37 -10.67
C ILE A 82 5.38 -19.95 -9.41
N VAL A 83 6.68 -20.11 -9.41
CA VAL A 83 7.42 -20.70 -8.27
C VAL A 83 8.04 -19.66 -7.34
N ARG A 84 8.13 -18.41 -7.78
CA ARG A 84 8.80 -17.34 -7.04
C ARG A 84 7.88 -16.16 -6.79
N THR A 85 7.66 -15.87 -5.51
CA THR A 85 6.94 -14.67 -5.06
C THR A 85 7.79 -13.87 -4.08
N HIS A 86 7.40 -12.61 -3.82
CA HIS A 86 8.13 -11.75 -2.91
C HIS A 86 7.19 -10.82 -2.14
N CYS A 87 7.26 -10.89 -0.80
CA CYS A 87 6.60 -9.94 0.09
C CYS A 87 7.43 -8.66 0.18
N THR A 88 6.84 -7.53 -0.14
CA THR A 88 7.57 -6.26 -0.22
C THR A 88 7.45 -5.43 1.05
N THR A 89 8.40 -4.50 1.25
CA THR A 89 8.34 -3.51 2.35
C THR A 89 7.19 -2.50 2.23
N CYS A 90 6.44 -2.52 1.12
CA CYS A 90 5.20 -1.75 0.98
C CYS A 90 3.96 -2.63 1.17
N GLN A 91 4.14 -3.79 1.80
CA GLN A 91 3.05 -4.70 2.16
C GLN A 91 2.22 -5.13 0.94
N THR A 92 2.92 -5.53 -0.11
CA THR A 92 2.35 -6.09 -1.35
C THR A 92 3.02 -7.41 -1.67
N VAL A 93 2.35 -8.27 -2.43
CA VAL A 93 2.95 -9.50 -2.96
C VAL A 93 3.32 -9.31 -4.42
N GLN A 94 4.51 -9.73 -4.80
CA GLN A 94 4.95 -9.80 -6.19
C GLN A 94 4.95 -11.24 -6.66
N LEU A 95 4.34 -11.47 -7.81
CA LEU A 95 4.48 -12.70 -8.58
C LEU A 95 5.60 -12.47 -9.60
N HIS A 96 6.58 -13.37 -9.65
CA HIS A 96 7.72 -13.28 -10.56
C HIS A 96 7.65 -14.36 -11.61
N ASP A 97 8.36 -14.14 -12.71
CA ASP A 97 8.46 -15.08 -13.83
C ASP A 97 7.11 -15.42 -14.46
N VAL A 98 6.16 -14.48 -14.37
CA VAL A 98 4.81 -14.62 -14.94
C VAL A 98 4.90 -14.57 -16.46
N ARG A 99 4.29 -15.55 -17.13
CA ARG A 99 4.17 -15.54 -18.58
C ARG A 99 3.22 -14.43 -19.04
N PRO A 100 3.47 -13.80 -20.19
CA PRO A 100 2.69 -12.64 -20.65
C PRO A 100 1.18 -12.93 -20.80
N GLU A 101 0.82 -14.13 -21.27
CA GLU A 101 -0.57 -14.56 -21.43
C GLU A 101 -1.32 -14.75 -20.11
N ALA A 102 -0.61 -14.96 -19.00
CA ALA A 102 -1.19 -15.10 -17.67
C ALA A 102 -1.49 -13.77 -16.98
N LEU A 103 -0.89 -12.67 -17.42
CA LEU A 103 -1.02 -11.37 -16.74
C LEU A 103 -2.47 -10.90 -16.63
N THR A 104 -3.19 -10.85 -17.76
CA THR A 104 -4.57 -10.37 -17.81
C THR A 104 -5.55 -11.29 -17.07
N PRO A 105 -5.50 -12.63 -17.23
CA PRO A 105 -6.28 -13.55 -16.41
C PRO A 105 -6.07 -13.33 -14.91
N ILE A 106 -4.81 -13.33 -14.44
CA ILE A 106 -4.51 -13.09 -13.01
C ILE A 106 -5.07 -11.75 -12.53
N MET A 107 -4.92 -10.67 -13.31
CA MET A 107 -5.44 -9.34 -12.96
C MET A 107 -6.97 -9.34 -12.83
N LYS A 108 -7.67 -10.05 -13.73
CA LYS A 108 -9.12 -10.15 -13.73
C LYS A 108 -9.61 -10.89 -12.48
N GLU A 109 -9.08 -12.06 -12.21
CA GLU A 109 -9.43 -12.86 -11.04
C GLU A 109 -9.06 -12.18 -9.71
N ALA A 110 -7.92 -11.45 -9.69
CA ALA A 110 -7.51 -10.65 -8.55
C ALA A 110 -8.59 -9.62 -8.18
N LEU A 111 -9.19 -8.94 -9.16
CA LEU A 111 -10.26 -7.97 -8.94
C LEU A 111 -11.52 -8.61 -8.33
N GLU A 112 -11.79 -9.88 -8.62
CA GLU A 112 -12.91 -10.63 -8.02
C GLU A 112 -12.69 -10.93 -6.52
N ARG A 113 -11.45 -10.87 -6.07
CA ARG A 113 -11.03 -11.07 -4.66
C ARG A 113 -10.60 -9.79 -3.96
N ASP A 114 -11.03 -8.64 -4.46
CA ASP A 114 -10.63 -7.30 -3.97
C ASP A 114 -9.10 -7.11 -3.88
N ILE A 115 -8.39 -7.72 -4.83
CA ILE A 115 -6.95 -7.53 -5.02
C ILE A 115 -6.74 -6.65 -6.26
N VAL A 116 -6.21 -5.45 -6.04
CA VAL A 116 -5.97 -4.49 -7.11
C VAL A 116 -4.50 -4.51 -7.51
N THR A 117 -4.21 -4.49 -8.81
CA THR A 117 -2.86 -4.33 -9.33
C THR A 117 -2.58 -2.88 -9.76
N ARG A 118 -3.63 -2.11 -10.11
CA ARG A 118 -3.55 -0.70 -10.52
C ARG A 118 -2.87 0.15 -9.42
N GLY A 119 -1.93 1.01 -9.82
CA GLY A 119 -1.09 1.77 -8.88
C GLY A 119 -0.04 0.93 -8.15
N GLY A 120 0.07 -0.37 -8.41
CA GLY A 120 1.13 -1.21 -7.85
C GLY A 120 2.54 -0.81 -8.32
N GLY A 121 2.65 -0.11 -9.43
CA GLY A 121 3.87 0.44 -10.00
C GLY A 121 3.69 1.87 -10.51
N GLY A 122 4.59 2.35 -11.35
CA GLY A 122 4.50 3.69 -11.96
C GLY A 122 4.51 4.85 -10.97
N ASP A 123 3.98 5.96 -11.41
CA ASP A 123 3.94 7.23 -10.66
C ASP A 123 2.53 7.47 -10.11
N TYR A 124 2.08 6.55 -9.27
CA TYR A 124 0.76 6.45 -8.68
C TYR A 124 0.82 6.38 -7.15
N PRO A 125 -0.30 6.66 -6.46
CA PRO A 125 -0.46 6.30 -5.07
C PRO A 125 -0.26 4.79 -4.89
N ARG A 126 0.63 4.41 -3.96
CA ARG A 126 0.97 3.02 -3.68
C ARG A 126 0.06 2.42 -2.63
N ASN A 127 0.23 1.13 -2.37
CA ASN A 127 -0.42 0.50 -1.23
C ASN A 127 -0.16 1.31 0.04
N VAL A 128 -1.21 1.61 0.81
CA VAL A 128 -1.07 2.24 2.13
C VAL A 128 -0.52 1.19 3.08
N MET A 129 0.49 1.57 3.84
CA MET A 129 1.13 0.68 4.81
C MET A 129 0.55 0.91 6.21
N CYS A 130 0.48 -0.16 6.99
CA CYS A 130 -0.01 -0.15 8.35
C CYS A 130 0.92 -0.96 9.25
N SER A 131 0.98 -0.64 10.55
CA SER A 131 1.63 -1.50 11.54
C SER A 131 1.06 -2.92 11.46
N VAL A 132 1.96 -3.91 11.45
CA VAL A 132 1.60 -5.32 11.20
C VAL A 132 0.65 -5.88 12.24
N LEU A 133 0.80 -5.46 13.49
CA LEU A 133 0.00 -5.89 14.63
C LEU A 133 -1.10 -4.90 15.02
N SER A 134 -1.46 -3.94 14.14
CA SER A 134 -2.54 -2.98 14.43
C SER A 134 -3.85 -3.71 14.74
N GLY A 135 -4.47 -3.37 15.85
CA GLY A 135 -5.64 -4.04 16.43
C GLY A 135 -5.30 -5.24 17.33
N LEU A 136 -4.03 -5.64 17.41
CA LEU A 136 -3.57 -6.82 18.16
C LEU A 136 -2.48 -6.51 19.20
N ASP A 137 -1.71 -5.44 18.99
CA ASP A 137 -0.54 -5.10 19.79
C ASP A 137 -0.96 -4.57 21.16
N PRO A 138 -0.51 -5.18 22.29
CA PRO A 138 -0.77 -4.65 23.63
C PRO A 138 -0.22 -3.24 23.86
N GLU A 139 0.84 -2.86 23.14
CA GLU A 139 1.54 -1.59 23.29
C GLU A 139 1.07 -0.52 22.28
N GLU A 140 0.04 -0.82 21.47
CA GLU A 140 -0.46 0.17 20.52
C GLU A 140 -1.22 1.31 21.22
N ALA A 141 -1.12 2.51 20.64
CA ALA A 141 -1.92 3.65 21.07
C ALA A 141 -3.41 3.42 20.78
N PHE A 142 -3.70 2.96 19.56
CA PHE A 142 -5.02 2.48 19.12
C PHE A 142 -4.90 1.74 17.79
N ASP A 143 -5.97 1.03 17.38
CA ASP A 143 -6.03 0.35 16.10
C ASP A 143 -6.11 1.36 14.94
N VAL A 144 -5.04 1.46 14.15
CA VAL A 144 -4.96 2.37 12.99
C VAL A 144 -5.35 1.70 11.68
N TYR A 145 -5.65 0.39 11.68
CA TYR A 145 -6.01 -0.33 10.46
C TYR A 145 -7.27 0.20 9.77
N PRO A 146 -8.37 0.53 10.47
CA PRO A 146 -9.56 1.09 9.84
C PRO A 146 -9.26 2.39 9.09
N TYR A 147 -8.46 3.28 9.68
CA TYR A 147 -8.02 4.53 9.07
C TYR A 147 -7.13 4.31 7.85
N ALA A 148 -6.17 3.39 7.96
CA ALA A 148 -5.30 3.01 6.85
C ALA A 148 -6.09 2.39 5.68
N LYS A 149 -7.14 1.62 5.98
CA LYS A 149 -8.06 1.04 4.99
C LYS A 149 -8.80 2.15 4.25
N THR A 150 -9.45 3.06 4.96
CA THR A 150 -10.16 4.22 4.37
C THR A 150 -9.23 5.08 3.51
N ALA A 151 -8.01 5.35 3.98
CA ALA A 151 -6.98 6.04 3.21
C ALA A 151 -6.61 5.30 1.92
N GLY A 152 -6.52 3.96 1.97
CA GLY A 152 -6.24 3.12 0.82
C GLY A 152 -7.35 3.14 -0.21
N GLU A 153 -8.60 3.07 0.21
CA GLU A 153 -9.81 3.15 -0.62
C GLU A 153 -9.91 4.53 -1.28
N TYR A 154 -9.71 5.60 -0.51
CA TYR A 154 -9.66 6.96 -1.04
C TYR A 154 -8.60 7.12 -2.14
N LEU A 155 -7.36 6.71 -1.89
CA LEU A 155 -6.28 6.81 -2.87
C LEU A 155 -6.51 5.93 -4.12
N LEU A 156 -7.23 4.82 -3.98
CA LEU A 156 -7.67 4.02 -5.13
C LEU A 156 -8.79 4.72 -5.91
N SER A 157 -9.73 5.37 -5.26
CA SER A 157 -10.82 6.10 -5.93
C SER A 157 -10.34 7.25 -6.81
N ILE A 158 -9.14 7.76 -6.53
CA ILE A 158 -8.51 8.85 -7.29
C ILE A 158 -7.35 8.39 -8.18
N VAL A 159 -7.08 7.08 -8.25
CA VAL A 159 -5.88 6.53 -8.91
C VAL A 159 -5.74 6.94 -10.38
N ASN A 160 -6.84 7.12 -11.08
CA ASN A 160 -6.90 7.54 -12.49
C ASN A 160 -7.22 9.03 -12.67
N LYS A 161 -7.49 9.77 -11.57
CA LYS A 161 -7.90 11.18 -11.68
C LYS A 161 -6.73 12.14 -11.75
N TYR A 162 -5.60 11.77 -11.16
CA TYR A 162 -4.45 12.64 -10.99
C TYR A 162 -3.17 12.04 -11.56
N SER A 163 -2.36 12.89 -12.17
CA SER A 163 -1.01 12.54 -12.63
C SER A 163 0.01 13.04 -11.62
N LEU A 164 0.66 12.13 -10.92
CA LEU A 164 1.70 12.47 -9.93
C LEU A 164 3.08 12.55 -10.58
N PRO A 165 3.98 13.43 -10.12
CA PRO A 165 5.36 13.49 -10.62
C PRO A 165 6.13 12.20 -10.31
N ARG A 166 5.75 11.52 -9.22
CA ARG A 166 6.33 10.24 -8.80
C ARG A 166 5.36 9.48 -7.89
N LYS A 167 5.70 8.21 -7.57
CA LYS A 167 4.96 7.39 -6.60
C LYS A 167 4.77 8.12 -5.27
N LEU A 168 3.55 8.04 -4.73
CA LEU A 168 3.19 8.51 -3.40
C LEU A 168 3.05 7.31 -2.46
N LYS A 169 3.67 7.37 -1.28
CA LYS A 169 3.61 6.33 -0.25
C LYS A 169 3.07 6.90 1.05
N VAL A 170 2.00 6.29 1.55
CA VAL A 170 1.36 6.65 2.82
C VAL A 170 1.53 5.50 3.82
N ALA A 171 1.74 5.81 5.09
CA ALA A 171 1.87 4.82 6.16
C ALA A 171 1.22 5.28 7.46
N PHE A 172 0.66 4.31 8.18
CA PHE A 172 0.06 4.49 9.50
C PHE A 172 0.80 3.63 10.52
N SER A 173 1.32 4.24 11.57
CA SER A 173 1.91 3.57 12.71
C SER A 173 0.96 3.60 13.89
N ASN A 174 0.73 2.44 14.52
CA ASN A 174 -0.13 2.30 15.70
C ASN A 174 0.53 2.74 17.01
N SER A 175 1.81 3.10 16.97
CA SER A 175 2.57 3.51 18.15
C SER A 175 3.81 4.32 17.76
N LYS A 176 4.47 4.88 18.77
CA LYS A 176 5.75 5.60 18.62
C LYS A 176 6.93 4.68 18.26
N ALA A 177 6.80 3.36 18.38
CA ALA A 177 7.79 2.40 17.87
C ALA A 177 7.98 2.52 16.35
N ASN A 178 6.93 2.95 15.64
CA ASN A 178 6.98 3.38 14.23
C ASN A 178 7.64 2.34 13.30
N GLU A 179 7.25 1.07 13.42
CA GLU A 179 7.81 -0.04 12.64
C GLU A 179 7.66 0.13 11.13
N VAL A 180 6.60 0.83 10.67
CA VAL A 180 6.39 1.15 9.25
C VAL A 180 7.20 2.35 8.78
N HIS A 181 7.96 3.01 9.67
CA HIS A 181 8.74 4.20 9.37
C HIS A 181 7.89 5.32 8.75
N ALA A 182 6.75 5.64 9.37
CA ALA A 182 5.80 6.63 8.87
C ALA A 182 6.46 8.00 8.64
N ASN A 183 7.35 8.43 9.54
CA ASN A 183 8.11 9.68 9.44
C ASN A 183 9.17 9.71 8.30
N PHE A 184 9.37 8.61 7.55
CA PHE A 184 10.19 8.54 6.35
C PHE A 184 9.39 8.23 5.08
N ARG A 185 8.08 8.47 5.11
CA ARG A 185 7.22 8.30 3.93
C ARG A 185 6.90 9.64 3.28
N ASP A 186 6.27 9.58 2.12
CA ASP A 186 5.79 10.80 1.46
C ASP A 186 4.71 11.46 2.33
N LEU A 187 3.88 10.65 3.02
CA LEU A 187 3.00 11.07 4.10
C LEU A 187 2.92 9.94 5.14
N GLY A 188 2.99 10.29 6.42
CA GLY A 188 2.94 9.31 7.50
C GLY A 188 2.20 9.80 8.71
N PHE A 189 1.44 8.90 9.32
CA PHE A 189 0.63 9.11 10.51
C PHE A 189 1.16 8.24 11.63
N ILE A 190 1.42 8.80 12.81
CA ILE A 190 1.89 8.08 14.00
C ILE A 190 0.87 8.30 15.10
N ALA A 191 0.29 7.22 15.61
CA ALA A 191 -0.74 7.25 16.64
C ALA A 191 -0.16 7.70 17.99
N ASN A 192 -0.91 8.54 18.70
CA ASN A 192 -0.66 9.00 20.05
C ASN A 192 -1.65 8.37 21.04
N ALA A 193 -1.27 8.28 22.31
CA ALA A 193 -2.07 7.65 23.37
C ALA A 193 -3.42 8.36 23.66
N ASP A 194 -3.56 9.62 23.25
CA ASP A 194 -4.79 10.41 23.35
C ASP A 194 -5.73 10.24 22.15
N HIS A 195 -5.54 9.18 21.37
CA HIS A 195 -6.34 8.87 20.19
C HIS A 195 -6.25 9.93 19.09
N THR A 196 -5.07 10.49 18.88
CA THR A 196 -4.76 11.46 17.81
C THR A 196 -3.60 10.96 16.95
N PHE A 197 -3.30 11.69 15.85
CA PHE A 197 -2.12 11.40 15.04
C PHE A 197 -1.13 12.56 15.01
N ASP A 198 0.16 12.24 15.08
CA ASP A 198 1.22 13.09 14.56
C ASP A 198 1.40 12.82 13.06
N VAL A 199 1.48 13.88 12.25
CA VAL A 199 1.58 13.75 10.79
C VAL A 199 2.88 14.31 10.26
N TYR A 200 3.54 13.53 9.42
CA TYR A 200 4.80 13.89 8.75
C TYR A 200 4.65 13.79 7.24
N CYS A 201 5.17 14.76 6.50
CA CYS A 201 5.14 14.73 5.04
C CYS A 201 6.54 14.90 4.43
N CYS A 202 6.65 14.64 3.13
CA CYS A 202 7.88 14.88 2.35
C CYS A 202 9.11 14.13 2.87
N GLY A 203 8.94 12.96 3.52
CA GLY A 203 10.05 12.09 3.92
C GLY A 203 10.43 11.08 2.83
N GLY A 204 11.51 10.35 3.06
CA GLY A 204 11.90 9.26 2.17
C GLY A 204 13.27 8.69 2.45
N LEU A 205 13.38 7.38 2.20
CA LEU A 205 14.64 6.64 2.19
C LEU A 205 15.17 6.51 0.74
N GLY A 206 16.37 6.04 0.59
CA GLY A 206 17.05 5.87 -0.69
C GLY A 206 18.36 6.66 -0.73
N ASN A 207 18.84 7.01 -1.93
CA ASN A 207 20.17 7.63 -2.09
C ASN A 207 20.36 8.95 -1.30
N ASN A 208 19.29 9.71 -1.13
CA ASN A 208 19.29 10.93 -0.33
C ASN A 208 18.15 10.82 0.72
N PRO A 209 18.38 10.13 1.85
CA PRO A 209 17.37 9.96 2.87
C PRO A 209 17.06 11.30 3.56
N MET A 210 15.77 11.55 3.77
CA MET A 210 15.31 12.75 4.48
C MET A 210 14.17 12.37 5.43
N MET A 211 14.27 12.84 6.67
CA MET A 211 13.17 12.79 7.64
C MET A 211 12.02 13.65 7.12
N GLY A 212 10.80 13.19 7.32
CA GLY A 212 9.60 13.98 7.03
C GLY A 212 9.52 15.24 7.88
N VAL A 213 8.87 16.27 7.34
CA VAL A 213 8.51 17.49 8.05
C VAL A 213 7.22 17.23 8.81
N LYS A 214 7.16 17.58 10.11
CA LYS A 214 5.93 17.47 10.90
C LYS A 214 4.96 18.56 10.47
N VAL A 215 3.79 18.16 9.97
CA VAL A 215 2.72 19.05 9.47
C VAL A 215 1.41 18.85 10.20
N GLY A 216 1.35 18.00 11.19
CA GLY A 216 0.21 17.82 12.09
C GLY A 216 0.71 17.34 13.44
N ASP A 217 0.15 17.92 14.47
CA ASP A 217 0.42 17.62 15.87
C ASP A 217 -0.90 17.31 16.57
N HIS A 218 -1.06 16.12 17.12
CA HIS A 218 -2.29 15.67 17.76
C HIS A 218 -3.57 15.93 16.91
N ILE A 219 -3.53 15.60 15.61
CA ILE A 219 -4.69 15.77 14.73
C ILE A 219 -5.79 14.75 15.04
N ASP A 220 -7.05 15.16 14.92
CA ASP A 220 -8.20 14.25 15.03
C ASP A 220 -8.13 13.19 13.92
N PRO A 221 -8.28 11.89 14.22
CA PRO A 221 -8.27 10.83 13.21
C PRO A 221 -9.32 10.98 12.10
N LYS A 222 -10.43 11.65 12.36
CA LYS A 222 -11.42 11.96 11.32
C LYS A 222 -10.85 12.81 10.18
N ASP A 223 -9.79 13.58 10.43
CA ASP A 223 -9.22 14.55 9.49
C ASP A 223 -8.22 13.94 8.50
N ILE A 224 -7.87 12.66 8.60
CA ILE A 224 -6.78 12.05 7.82
C ILE A 224 -6.91 12.24 6.30
N LEU A 225 -8.13 12.22 5.76
CA LEU A 225 -8.34 12.39 4.32
C LEU A 225 -8.08 13.81 3.83
N TYR A 226 -8.27 14.82 4.67
CA TYR A 226 -7.87 16.21 4.36
C TYR A 226 -6.35 16.33 4.22
N TYR A 227 -5.59 15.66 5.10
CA TYR A 227 -4.13 15.60 5.02
C TYR A 227 -3.65 14.83 3.81
N ILE A 228 -4.30 13.71 3.46
CA ILE A 228 -3.96 12.91 2.27
C ILE A 228 -4.25 13.71 1.00
N ASN A 229 -5.41 14.35 0.90
CA ASN A 229 -5.78 15.21 -0.23
C ASN A 229 -4.76 16.34 -0.40
N THR A 230 -4.45 17.05 0.69
CA THR A 230 -3.46 18.12 0.71
C THR A 230 -2.10 17.64 0.21
N MET A 231 -1.63 16.47 0.67
CA MET A 231 -0.35 15.90 0.20
C MET A 231 -0.37 15.60 -1.30
N VAL A 232 -1.48 15.09 -1.82
CA VAL A 232 -1.65 14.84 -3.27
C VAL A 232 -1.55 16.14 -4.05
N LEU A 233 -2.28 17.17 -3.65
CA LEU A 233 -2.32 18.46 -4.32
C LEU A 233 -0.95 19.18 -4.28
N MET A 234 -0.33 19.27 -3.12
CA MET A 234 1.02 19.86 -2.98
C MET A 234 2.06 19.11 -3.81
N PHE A 235 1.97 17.78 -3.86
CA PHE A 235 2.90 16.99 -4.65
C PHE A 235 2.70 17.20 -6.15
N MET A 236 1.47 17.40 -6.60
CA MET A 236 1.16 17.75 -8.00
C MET A 236 1.64 19.16 -8.35
N GLU A 237 1.45 20.12 -7.47
CA GLU A 237 1.77 21.53 -7.70
C GLU A 237 3.28 21.79 -7.74
N HIS A 238 4.01 21.21 -6.78
CA HIS A 238 5.44 21.52 -6.57
C HIS A 238 6.40 20.42 -7.01
N GLY A 239 5.92 19.25 -7.38
CA GLY A 239 6.74 18.12 -7.75
C GLY A 239 7.40 18.28 -9.13
N ASP A 240 8.61 17.76 -9.27
CA ASP A 240 9.39 17.85 -10.52
C ASP A 240 8.98 16.76 -11.51
N TYR A 241 8.25 17.11 -12.55
CA TYR A 241 7.82 16.19 -13.61
C TYR A 241 8.90 15.94 -14.66
N GLN A 242 9.92 16.80 -14.74
CA GLN A 242 10.95 16.72 -15.77
C GLN A 242 12.18 15.94 -15.30
N ASN A 243 12.64 16.20 -14.07
CA ASN A 243 13.81 15.54 -13.52
C ASN A 243 13.43 14.35 -12.63
N ARG A 244 13.34 13.17 -13.24
CA ARG A 244 12.97 11.94 -12.52
C ARG A 244 13.84 11.60 -11.30
N ALA A 245 15.08 12.04 -11.27
CA ALA A 245 15.97 11.82 -10.12
C ALA A 245 15.58 12.67 -8.90
N LYS A 246 14.93 13.81 -9.12
CA LYS A 246 14.45 14.74 -8.09
C LYS A 246 12.93 14.77 -7.93
N ALA A 247 12.20 13.87 -8.60
CA ALA A 247 10.74 13.85 -8.63
C ALA A 247 10.05 13.30 -7.35
N ARG A 248 10.80 12.81 -6.35
CA ARG A 248 10.21 12.33 -5.09
C ARG A 248 9.85 13.50 -4.16
N SER A 249 8.77 13.35 -3.40
CA SER A 249 8.24 14.38 -2.49
C SER A 249 9.29 14.94 -1.51
N ARG A 250 10.24 14.13 -1.06
CA ARG A 250 11.32 14.60 -0.17
C ARG A 250 12.13 15.76 -0.73
N TYR A 251 12.21 15.89 -2.05
CA TYR A 251 12.94 17.00 -2.68
C TYR A 251 12.18 18.34 -2.56
N LEU A 252 10.90 18.34 -2.19
CA LEU A 252 10.16 19.55 -1.85
C LEU A 252 10.79 20.27 -0.65
N GLN A 253 11.43 19.55 0.27
CA GLN A 253 12.18 20.18 1.36
C GLN A 253 13.35 21.04 0.86
N MET A 254 13.92 20.68 -0.30
CA MET A 254 15.02 21.45 -0.91
C MET A 254 14.51 22.61 -1.75
N SER A 255 13.36 22.45 -2.42
CA SER A 255 12.82 23.49 -3.32
C SER A 255 11.98 24.54 -2.59
N LEU A 256 11.21 24.14 -1.57
CA LEU A 256 10.32 25.04 -0.82
C LEU A 256 10.90 25.47 0.54
N GLY A 257 11.70 24.59 1.17
CA GLY A 257 12.06 24.75 2.58
C GLY A 257 10.99 24.20 3.53
N LYS A 258 11.41 23.84 4.75
CA LYS A 258 10.54 23.18 5.73
C LYS A 258 9.41 24.10 6.23
N ASP A 259 9.72 25.35 6.53
CA ASP A 259 8.77 26.31 7.09
C ASP A 259 7.62 26.58 6.10
N ARG A 260 7.94 26.79 4.83
CA ARG A 260 6.94 26.97 3.79
C ARG A 260 6.09 25.71 3.57
N ILE A 261 6.68 24.51 3.67
CA ILE A 261 5.91 23.25 3.61
C ILE A 261 4.85 23.23 4.73
N VAL A 262 5.23 23.58 5.97
CA VAL A 262 4.31 23.57 7.10
C VAL A 262 3.19 24.60 6.90
N GLU A 263 3.55 25.83 6.55
CA GLU A 263 2.61 26.94 6.33
C GLU A 263 1.59 26.57 5.24
N GLU A 264 2.06 26.22 4.06
CA GLU A 264 1.21 25.90 2.92
C GLU A 264 0.37 24.62 3.14
N PHE A 265 0.92 23.64 3.86
CA PHE A 265 0.19 22.42 4.21
C PHE A 265 -0.99 22.74 5.11
N HIS A 266 -0.80 23.55 6.13
CA HIS A 266 -1.87 23.97 7.04
C HIS A 266 -2.95 24.80 6.30
N GLU A 267 -2.56 25.77 5.48
CA GLU A 267 -3.50 26.58 4.70
C GLU A 267 -4.37 25.68 3.79
N LYS A 268 -3.77 24.71 3.11
CA LYS A 268 -4.49 23.79 2.22
C LYS A 268 -5.39 22.81 2.99
N VAL A 269 -4.99 22.34 4.18
CA VAL A 269 -5.84 21.50 5.04
C VAL A 269 -7.08 22.30 5.48
N GLU A 270 -6.91 23.52 5.96
CA GLU A 270 -8.04 24.37 6.38
C GLU A 270 -8.98 24.70 5.21
N LEU A 271 -8.41 24.94 4.02
CA LEU A 271 -9.19 25.12 2.81
C LEU A 271 -9.97 23.86 2.43
N ALA A 272 -9.33 22.70 2.51
CA ALA A 272 -9.96 21.41 2.23
C ALA A 272 -11.12 21.13 3.21
N LYS A 273 -10.94 21.37 4.51
CA LYS A 273 -12.01 21.24 5.53
C LYS A 273 -13.21 22.15 5.25
N LYS A 274 -12.97 23.32 4.68
CA LYS A 274 -14.05 24.27 4.37
C LYS A 274 -14.90 23.85 3.16
N TYR A 275 -14.32 23.17 2.18
CA TYR A 275 -14.98 22.93 0.88
C TYR A 275 -15.22 21.44 0.56
N LEU A 276 -14.61 20.51 1.29
CA LEU A 276 -14.75 19.09 1.08
C LEU A 276 -15.42 18.44 2.29
N ASP A 277 -16.14 17.37 2.04
CA ASP A 277 -16.69 16.49 3.06
C ASP A 277 -15.84 15.21 3.07
N HIS A 278 -14.79 15.20 3.88
CA HIS A 278 -13.79 14.14 3.97
C HIS A 278 -13.60 13.64 5.41
N ASP A 279 -14.54 13.94 6.30
CA ASP A 279 -14.52 13.41 7.66
C ASP A 279 -14.57 11.86 7.62
N VAL A 280 -13.66 11.24 8.33
CA VAL A 280 -13.57 9.78 8.41
C VAL A 280 -14.29 9.28 9.65
N HIS A 281 -15.20 8.36 9.42
CA HIS A 281 -15.86 7.61 10.48
C HIS A 281 -15.47 6.14 10.35
N VAL A 282 -14.90 5.58 11.40
CA VAL A 282 -14.53 4.17 11.47
C VAL A 282 -15.30 3.49 12.59
N GLU A 283 -15.61 2.23 12.37
CA GLU A 283 -16.19 1.38 13.41
C GLU A 283 -15.07 0.59 14.10
N ASP A 284 -15.20 0.41 15.41
CA ASP A 284 -14.28 -0.43 16.16
C ASP A 284 -14.38 -1.88 15.71
N VAL A 285 -13.23 -2.49 15.44
CA VAL A 285 -13.17 -3.91 15.09
C VAL A 285 -13.17 -4.73 16.38
N VAL A 286 -14.27 -5.40 16.66
CA VAL A 286 -14.37 -6.30 17.80
C VAL A 286 -13.96 -7.71 17.39
N ILE A 287 -12.88 -8.22 17.98
CA ILE A 287 -12.45 -9.61 17.80
C ILE A 287 -13.22 -10.49 18.77
N GLN A 288 -14.08 -11.36 18.24
CA GLN A 288 -14.95 -12.25 19.00
C GLN A 288 -14.37 -13.66 19.27
N LYS A 289 -13.08 -13.87 18.94
CA LYS A 289 -12.41 -15.15 19.19
C LYS A 289 -12.19 -15.36 20.67
N GLU A 290 -12.50 -16.56 21.13
CA GLU A 290 -12.07 -17.03 22.44
C GLU A 290 -10.70 -17.71 22.33
N GLY A 291 -9.82 -17.42 23.27
CA GLY A 291 -8.49 -17.99 23.32
C GLY A 291 -8.19 -18.67 24.67
N LYS A 292 -7.02 -19.25 24.78
CA LYS A 292 -6.53 -19.89 26.00
C LYS A 292 -5.16 -19.33 26.35
N GLU A 293 -4.99 -18.91 27.60
CA GLU A 293 -3.69 -18.45 28.10
C GLU A 293 -2.65 -19.59 28.06
N LEU A 294 -1.47 -19.27 27.59
CA LEU A 294 -0.32 -20.16 27.57
C LEU A 294 0.53 -19.96 28.82
N ASP A 295 0.92 -21.07 29.48
CA ASP A 295 1.84 -21.02 30.63
C ASP A 295 3.24 -20.52 30.23
N VAL A 296 3.67 -20.85 29.02
CA VAL A 296 4.95 -20.42 28.43
C VAL A 296 4.71 -19.93 27.03
N ILE A 297 5.20 -18.73 26.73
CA ILE A 297 5.10 -18.15 25.37
C ILE A 297 6.36 -18.57 24.58
N PRO A 298 6.23 -19.37 23.52
CA PRO A 298 7.36 -19.78 22.69
C PRO A 298 8.01 -18.61 21.94
N ASP A 299 9.25 -18.79 21.49
CA ASP A 299 9.91 -17.86 20.59
C ASP A 299 9.05 -17.59 19.35
N ARG A 300 9.03 -16.35 18.86
CA ARG A 300 8.25 -15.86 17.72
C ARG A 300 6.73 -15.86 17.93
N VAL A 301 6.24 -16.18 19.11
CA VAL A 301 4.85 -16.00 19.51
C VAL A 301 4.72 -14.69 20.29
N ILE A 302 3.72 -13.89 19.95
CA ILE A 302 3.43 -12.61 20.57
C ILE A 302 2.06 -12.69 21.21
N LYS A 303 1.95 -12.31 22.47
CA LYS A 303 0.64 -12.14 23.11
C LYS A 303 -0.08 -10.96 22.46
N GLN A 304 -1.35 -11.16 22.12
CA GLN A 304 -2.21 -10.07 21.66
C GLN A 304 -2.83 -9.32 22.84
N LYS A 305 -3.36 -8.13 22.60
CA LYS A 305 -4.15 -7.40 23.61
C LYS A 305 -5.45 -8.13 24.00
N GLN A 306 -5.96 -9.00 23.10
CA GLN A 306 -7.10 -9.86 23.38
C GLN A 306 -6.65 -11.06 24.23
N SER A 307 -7.37 -11.31 25.34
CA SER A 307 -7.01 -12.37 26.29
C SER A 307 -6.98 -13.75 25.63
N GLY A 308 -5.91 -14.51 25.92
CA GLY A 308 -5.73 -15.87 25.40
C GLY A 308 -5.46 -15.97 23.89
N LEU A 309 -5.30 -14.85 23.17
CA LEU A 309 -4.96 -14.85 21.75
C LEU A 309 -3.48 -14.47 21.53
N TYR A 310 -2.91 -15.06 20.48
CA TYR A 310 -1.50 -14.91 20.13
C TYR A 310 -1.31 -14.73 18.64
N ALA A 311 -0.25 -14.02 18.25
CA ALA A 311 0.23 -13.91 16.90
C ALA A 311 1.56 -14.65 16.75
N VAL A 312 1.79 -15.27 15.58
CA VAL A 312 3.05 -15.96 15.26
C VAL A 312 3.83 -15.12 14.26
N LYS A 313 5.10 -14.86 14.56
CA LYS A 313 6.02 -14.17 13.62
C LYS A 313 6.67 -15.15 12.67
N TYR A 314 6.46 -14.96 11.39
CA TYR A 314 7.20 -15.61 10.32
C TYR A 314 7.91 -14.58 9.45
N HIS A 315 9.21 -14.72 9.28
CA HIS A 315 10.02 -13.82 8.46
C HIS A 315 10.63 -14.61 7.28
N PRO A 316 10.05 -14.51 6.09
CA PRO A 316 10.63 -15.12 4.92
C PRO A 316 11.98 -14.48 4.57
N LEU A 317 12.98 -15.30 4.24
CA LEU A 317 14.33 -14.81 3.92
C LEU A 317 14.27 -13.82 2.75
N CYS A 318 14.74 -12.60 3.00
CA CYS A 318 14.68 -11.48 2.07
C CYS A 318 13.26 -11.23 1.48
N GLY A 319 12.20 -11.62 2.19
CA GLY A 319 10.82 -11.48 1.72
C GLY A 319 10.39 -12.52 0.67
N ASN A 320 11.24 -13.47 0.30
CA ASN A 320 10.94 -14.46 -0.72
C ASN A 320 10.07 -15.60 -0.17
N MET A 321 9.02 -15.94 -0.91
CA MET A 321 8.11 -17.05 -0.61
C MET A 321 8.02 -17.96 -1.83
N SER A 322 8.20 -19.26 -1.62
CA SER A 322 7.90 -20.28 -2.63
C SER A 322 6.43 -20.69 -2.55
N LEU A 323 5.94 -21.38 -3.59
CA LEU A 323 4.60 -21.97 -3.58
C LEU A 323 4.41 -22.92 -2.41
N ASP A 324 5.40 -23.77 -2.11
CA ASP A 324 5.32 -24.73 -1.00
C ASP A 324 5.18 -24.03 0.35
N LYS A 325 5.91 -22.90 0.54
CA LYS A 325 5.78 -22.09 1.76
C LYS A 325 4.42 -21.41 1.92
N TRP A 326 3.79 -21.00 0.81
CA TRP A 326 2.42 -20.50 0.84
C TRP A 326 1.43 -21.61 1.23
N LYS A 327 1.60 -22.81 0.72
CA LYS A 327 0.77 -23.98 1.09
C LYS A 327 0.94 -24.36 2.55
N GLU A 328 2.18 -24.49 3.04
CA GLU A 328 2.45 -24.75 4.45
C GLU A 328 1.78 -23.70 5.36
N LEU A 329 1.82 -22.42 4.96
CA LEU A 329 1.17 -21.35 5.71
C LEU A 329 -0.35 -21.51 5.67
N TYR A 330 -0.93 -21.83 4.52
CA TYR A 330 -2.37 -22.07 4.38
C TYR A 330 -2.83 -23.22 5.25
N ASP A 331 -2.11 -24.36 5.24
CA ASP A 331 -2.42 -25.53 6.07
C ASP A 331 -2.44 -25.20 7.56
N VAL A 332 -1.58 -24.27 8.01
CA VAL A 332 -1.57 -23.82 9.41
C VAL A 332 -2.76 -22.91 9.74
N VAL A 333 -3.16 -22.02 8.82
CA VAL A 333 -4.16 -20.97 9.14
C VAL A 333 -5.59 -21.35 8.71
N GLN A 334 -5.78 -22.42 7.93
CA GLN A 334 -7.11 -22.79 7.43
C GLN A 334 -8.10 -23.14 8.55
N ASP A 335 -7.61 -23.69 9.66
CA ASP A 335 -8.40 -24.10 10.81
C ASP A 335 -8.44 -23.03 11.93
N MET A 336 -7.81 -21.88 11.72
CA MET A 336 -7.78 -20.75 12.66
C MET A 336 -9.03 -19.81 12.41
#